data_2e8f7d24d360c6050d46fbc26fb7f3ce
#
_entry.id   2e8f7d24d360c6050d46fbc26fb7f3ce
#
_cell.length_a   1.000
_cell.length_b   1.000
_cell.length_c   1.000
_cell.angle_alpha   90.00
_cell.angle_beta   90.00
_cell.angle_gamma   90.00
#
_symmetry.space_group_name_H-M   'P 1'
#
loop_
_entity.id
_entity.type
_entity.pdbx_description
1 polymer ?
#
loop_
_entity_poly.entity_id
_entity_poly.type
_entity_poly.pdbx_seq_one_letter_code
_entity_poly.pdbx_strand_id
1 'polypeptide(L)'
;MHAFDVLGDPVRRRILELLAEGEHASGEVVAVIADEFGISQPAVSMHLRVLRESGFASTRAEGARRIYALETGPLAGVDAWLAPFRAFWEQRLDALGTEVARGKRRRRR
;
A
#
# COMPACT_ATOMS: atom_id res chain seq x y z
N MET A 1 14.20 -9.42 -1.34
CA MET A 1 12.88 -9.66 -1.96
C MET A 1 12.53 -8.47 -2.84
N HIS A 2 12.12 -8.73 -4.07
CA HIS A 2 11.75 -7.68 -5.02
C HIS A 2 10.48 -6.94 -4.58
N ALA A 3 10.35 -5.66 -4.96
CA ALA A 3 9.20 -4.84 -4.58
C ALA A 3 7.85 -5.51 -4.91
N PHE A 4 7.73 -6.13 -6.08
CA PHE A 4 6.49 -6.81 -6.48
C PHE A 4 6.19 -8.05 -5.64
N ASP A 5 7.21 -8.75 -5.16
CA ASP A 5 7.02 -9.88 -4.26
C ASP A 5 6.45 -9.40 -2.92
N VAL A 6 6.97 -8.29 -2.42
CA VAL A 6 6.47 -7.66 -1.18
C VAL A 6 5.01 -7.27 -1.35
N LEU A 7 4.68 -6.57 -2.43
CA LEU A 7 3.32 -6.08 -2.70
C LEU A 7 2.35 -7.18 -3.14
N GLY A 8 2.86 -8.36 -3.47
CA GLY A 8 2.03 -9.51 -3.81
C GLY A 8 1.22 -10.08 -2.65
N ASP A 9 1.57 -9.77 -1.42
CA ASP A 9 0.88 -10.26 -0.24
C ASP A 9 -0.13 -9.23 0.27
N PRO A 10 -1.42 -9.61 0.44
CA PRO A 10 -2.45 -8.67 0.87
C PRO A 10 -2.25 -8.16 2.30
N VAL A 11 -1.67 -8.96 3.18
CA VAL A 11 -1.38 -8.53 4.56
C VAL A 11 -0.34 -7.42 4.54
N ARG A 12 0.74 -7.58 3.77
CA ARG A 12 1.78 -6.57 3.64
C ARG A 12 1.25 -5.27 3.03
N ARG A 13 0.39 -5.37 2.00
CA ARG A 13 -0.25 -4.18 1.42
C ARG A 13 -1.08 -3.44 2.47
N ARG A 14 -1.84 -4.17 3.29
CA ARG A 14 -2.66 -3.54 4.33
C ARG A 14 -1.81 -2.86 5.40
N ILE A 15 -0.70 -3.47 5.79
CA ILE A 15 0.25 -2.84 6.73
C ILE A 15 0.79 -1.53 6.14
N LEU A 16 1.16 -1.52 4.87
CA LEU A 16 1.64 -0.30 4.21
C LEU A 16 0.58 0.79 4.18
N GLU A 17 -0.67 0.44 3.93
CA GLU A 17 -1.79 1.39 3.98
C GLU A 17 -1.95 1.99 5.38
N LEU A 18 -1.82 1.16 6.42
CA LEU A 18 -1.87 1.61 7.80
C LEU A 18 -0.73 2.58 8.11
N LEU A 19 0.49 2.25 7.68
CA LEU A 19 1.67 3.12 7.85
C LEU A 19 1.60 4.40 7.03
N ALA A 20 0.86 4.39 5.93
CA ALA A 20 0.62 5.60 5.13
C ALA A 20 -0.24 6.62 5.87
N GLU A 21 -1.07 6.17 6.79
CA GLU A 21 -1.88 7.06 7.65
C GLU A 21 -1.03 7.74 8.72
N GLY A 22 0.09 7.14 9.11
CA GLY A 22 1.00 7.67 10.12
C GLY A 22 1.89 6.56 10.70
N GLU A 23 2.86 6.96 11.50
CA GLU A 23 3.73 6.04 12.21
C GLU A 23 2.96 5.26 13.27
N HIS A 24 3.31 4.01 13.49
CA HIS A 24 2.69 3.15 14.49
C HIS A 24 3.72 2.31 15.23
N ALA A 25 3.49 2.06 16.49
CA ALA A 25 4.28 1.08 17.24
C ALA A 25 4.01 -0.32 16.69
N SER A 26 5.02 -1.17 16.69
CA SER A 26 4.91 -2.55 16.20
C SER A 26 3.76 -3.31 16.86
N GLY A 27 3.56 -3.15 18.16
CA GLY A 27 2.47 -3.80 18.90
C GLY A 27 1.09 -3.37 18.41
N GLU A 28 0.92 -2.10 18.03
CA GLU A 28 -0.33 -1.58 17.48
C GLU A 28 -0.63 -2.21 16.12
N VAL A 29 0.37 -2.27 15.25
CA VAL A 29 0.24 -2.89 13.92
C VAL A 29 -0.12 -4.36 14.06
N VAL A 30 0.60 -5.09 14.93
CA VAL A 30 0.35 -6.50 15.17
C VAL A 30 -1.07 -6.74 15.64
N ALA A 31 -1.56 -5.95 16.61
CA ALA A 31 -2.91 -6.11 17.15
C ALA A 31 -3.99 -5.89 16.09
N VAL A 32 -3.88 -4.81 15.33
CA VAL A 32 -4.85 -4.46 14.28
C VAL A 32 -4.88 -5.51 13.18
N ILE A 33 -3.72 -5.87 12.67
CA ILE A 33 -3.61 -6.75 11.50
C ILE A 33 -3.94 -8.20 11.86
N ALA A 34 -3.50 -8.69 13.01
CA ALA A 34 -3.84 -10.04 13.47
C ALA A 34 -5.35 -10.22 13.61
N ASP A 35 -6.04 -9.22 14.16
CA ASP A 35 -7.48 -9.23 14.29
C ASP A 35 -8.17 -9.15 12.92
N GLU A 36 -7.76 -8.21 12.08
CA GLU A 36 -8.37 -7.98 10.76
C GLU A 36 -8.26 -9.20 9.83
N PHE A 37 -7.13 -9.89 9.83
CA PHE A 37 -6.88 -11.03 8.93
C PHE A 37 -7.08 -12.40 9.59
N GLY A 38 -7.30 -12.44 10.90
CA GLY A 38 -7.45 -13.71 11.62
C GLY A 38 -6.17 -14.54 11.60
N ILE A 39 -5.01 -13.91 11.66
CA ILE A 39 -3.70 -14.57 11.66
C ILE A 39 -2.98 -14.36 13.00
N SER A 40 -1.95 -15.16 13.25
CA SER A 40 -1.21 -15.07 14.50
C SER A 40 -0.35 -13.80 14.59
N GLN A 41 -0.06 -13.36 15.81
CA GLN A 41 0.84 -12.23 16.03
C GLN A 41 2.25 -12.48 15.46
N PRO A 42 2.86 -13.68 15.63
CA PRO A 42 4.14 -13.98 14.99
C PRO A 42 4.10 -13.86 13.46
N ALA A 43 2.98 -14.22 12.83
CA ALA A 43 2.82 -14.07 11.37
C ALA A 43 2.87 -12.61 10.96
N VAL A 44 2.18 -11.73 11.68
CA VAL A 44 2.22 -10.29 11.43
C VAL A 44 3.63 -9.73 11.64
N SER A 45 4.29 -10.15 12.72
CA SER A 45 5.66 -9.73 13.01
C SER A 45 6.62 -10.10 11.89
N MET A 46 6.43 -11.28 11.28
CA MET A 46 7.20 -11.71 10.12
C MET A 46 6.98 -10.77 8.91
N HIS A 47 5.74 -10.39 8.65
CA HIS A 47 5.43 -9.44 7.57
C HIS A 47 6.05 -8.07 7.81
N LEU A 48 6.03 -7.58 9.03
CA LEU A 48 6.69 -6.33 9.41
C LEU A 48 8.20 -6.40 9.16
N ARG A 49 8.82 -7.53 9.51
CA ARG A 49 10.23 -7.75 9.27
C ARG A 49 10.57 -7.74 7.77
N VAL A 50 9.76 -8.39 6.96
CA VAL A 50 9.93 -8.38 5.49
C VAL A 50 9.86 -6.95 4.96
N LEU A 51 8.89 -6.16 5.40
CA LEU A 51 8.75 -4.76 4.98
C LEU A 51 9.97 -3.93 5.37
N ARG A 52 10.50 -4.12 6.57
CA ARG A 52 11.71 -3.43 7.02
C ARG A 52 12.94 -3.85 6.20
N GLU A 53 13.16 -5.15 6.04
CA GLU A 53 14.32 -5.68 5.32
C GLU A 53 14.30 -5.33 3.83
N SER A 54 13.12 -5.17 3.24
CA SER A 54 12.97 -4.80 1.83
C SER A 54 12.91 -3.29 1.60
N GLY A 55 13.07 -2.48 2.64
CA GLY A 55 13.13 -1.03 2.53
C GLY A 55 11.79 -0.31 2.41
N PHE A 56 10.66 -1.00 2.59
CA PHE A 56 9.32 -0.39 2.59
C PHE A 56 8.98 0.28 3.91
N ALA A 57 9.68 -0.05 4.97
CA ALA A 57 9.50 0.52 6.30
C ALA A 57 10.83 0.74 6.98
N SER A 58 10.90 1.75 7.82
CA SER A 58 12.01 2.01 8.74
C SER A 58 11.51 1.89 10.18
N THR A 59 12.44 1.71 11.10
CA THR A 59 12.12 1.61 12.51
C THR A 59 13.02 2.51 13.34
N ARG A 60 12.46 3.01 14.45
CA ARG A 60 13.24 3.67 15.49
C ARG A 60 12.78 3.19 16.86
N ALA A 61 13.66 3.21 17.81
CA ALA A 61 13.33 2.94 19.21
C ALA A 61 12.75 4.18 19.87
N GLU A 62 11.68 4.00 20.63
CA GLU A 62 11.09 5.06 21.45
C GLU A 62 10.72 4.42 22.78
N GLY A 63 11.62 4.56 23.76
CA GLY A 63 11.53 3.81 25.00
C GLY A 63 11.64 2.30 24.74
N ALA A 64 10.70 1.52 25.28
CA ALA A 64 10.60 0.09 25.04
C ALA A 64 9.87 -0.26 23.74
N ARG A 65 9.39 0.74 23.01
CA ARG A 65 8.60 0.57 21.78
C ARG A 65 9.48 0.68 20.55
N ARG A 66 9.11 -0.05 19.51
CA ARG A 66 9.69 0.08 18.18
C ARG A 66 8.64 0.72 17.27
N ILE A 67 8.95 1.89 16.73
CA ILE A 67 8.04 2.64 15.88
C ILE A 67 8.37 2.37 14.42
N TYR A 68 7.36 1.96 13.66
CA TYR A 68 7.46 1.74 12.22
C TYR A 68 6.96 2.95 11.46
N ALA A 69 7.69 3.32 10.41
CA ALA A 69 7.33 4.41 9.50
C ALA A 69 7.42 3.92 8.06
N LEU A 70 6.53 4.42 7.21
CA LEU A 70 6.55 4.11 5.78
C LEU A 70 7.77 4.74 5.11
N GLU A 71 8.44 3.95 4.27
CA GLU A 71 9.48 4.43 3.37
C GLU A 71 8.96 4.34 1.93
N THR A 72 8.97 5.45 1.22
CA THR A 72 8.36 5.55 -0.10
C THR A 72 9.29 5.20 -1.26
N GLY A 73 10.58 5.01 -1.00
CA GLY A 73 11.57 4.70 -2.04
C GLY A 73 11.19 3.54 -2.95
N PRO A 74 10.91 2.34 -2.40
CA PRO A 74 10.48 1.21 -3.22
C PRO A 74 9.17 1.44 -3.96
N LEU A 75 8.25 2.19 -3.37
CA LEU A 75 6.98 2.57 -4.02
C LEU A 75 7.21 3.49 -5.21
N ALA A 76 8.16 4.40 -5.11
CA ALA A 76 8.54 5.27 -6.23
C ALA A 76 9.06 4.44 -7.41
N GLY A 77 9.80 3.36 -7.13
CA GLY A 77 10.25 2.43 -8.16
C GLY A 77 9.11 1.70 -8.87
N VAL A 78 8.12 1.27 -8.10
CA VAL A 78 6.89 0.65 -8.63
C VAL A 78 6.13 1.65 -9.50
N ASP A 79 6.00 2.88 -9.04
CA ASP A 79 5.35 3.97 -9.75
C ASP A 79 6.05 4.25 -11.09
N ALA A 80 7.36 4.32 -11.10
CA ALA A 80 8.16 4.51 -12.31
C ALA A 80 7.97 3.37 -13.31
N TRP A 81 7.90 2.12 -12.82
CA TRP A 81 7.65 0.97 -13.67
C TRP A 81 6.26 1.02 -14.30
N LEU A 82 5.26 1.53 -13.57
CA LEU A 82 3.89 1.65 -14.06
C LEU A 82 3.70 2.77 -15.08
N ALA A 83 4.59 3.76 -15.10
CA ALA A 83 4.44 4.96 -15.93
C ALA A 83 4.11 4.69 -17.41
N PRO A 84 4.81 3.76 -18.13
CA PRO A 84 4.48 3.46 -19.52
C PRO A 84 3.08 2.89 -19.71
N PHE A 85 2.56 2.19 -18.70
CA PHE A 85 1.25 1.54 -18.77
C PHE A 85 0.12 2.49 -18.44
N ARG A 86 0.39 3.56 -17.68
CA ARG A 86 -0.63 4.55 -17.29
C ARG A 86 -1.27 5.20 -18.49
N ALA A 87 -0.51 5.51 -19.51
CA ALA A 87 -1.02 6.13 -20.72
C ALA A 87 -2.17 5.34 -21.34
N PHE A 88 -2.12 4.00 -21.26
CA PHE A 88 -3.15 3.13 -21.81
C PHE A 88 -4.48 3.25 -21.06
N TRP A 89 -4.46 3.11 -19.73
CA TRP A 89 -5.71 3.15 -18.98
C TRP A 89 -6.24 4.57 -18.76
N GLU A 90 -5.37 5.57 -18.65
CA GLU A 90 -5.77 6.98 -18.56
C GLU A 90 -6.53 7.41 -19.81
N GLN A 91 -6.03 7.05 -20.99
CA GLN A 91 -6.73 7.30 -22.26
C GLN A 91 -8.10 6.63 -22.28
N ARG A 92 -8.20 5.40 -21.81
CA ARG A 92 -9.47 4.67 -21.74
C ARG A 92 -10.43 5.30 -20.76
N LEU A 93 -9.95 5.73 -19.60
CA LEU A 93 -10.77 6.42 -18.61
C LEU A 93 -11.28 7.76 -19.14
N ASP A 94 -10.44 8.52 -19.84
CA ASP A 94 -10.83 9.77 -20.48
C ASP A 94 -11.91 9.52 -21.54
N ALA A 95 -11.74 8.50 -22.38
CA ALA A 95 -12.73 8.11 -23.39
C ALA A 95 -14.07 7.73 -22.74
N LEU A 96 -14.05 6.92 -21.67
CA LEU A 96 -15.24 6.54 -20.92
C LEU A 96 -15.91 7.76 -20.27
N GLY A 97 -15.13 8.65 -19.69
CA GLY A 97 -15.62 9.89 -19.11
C GLY A 97 -16.31 10.77 -20.14
N THR A 98 -15.74 10.87 -21.33
CA THR A 98 -16.31 11.61 -22.44
C THR A 98 -17.64 11.01 -22.91
N GLU A 99 -17.71 9.70 -23.06
CA GLU A 99 -18.93 8.98 -23.44
C GLU A 99 -20.03 9.15 -22.41
N VAL A 100 -19.71 9.03 -21.12
CA VAL A 100 -20.67 9.23 -20.03
C VAL A 100 -21.19 10.68 -20.06
N ALA A 101 -20.33 11.66 -20.25
CA ALA A 101 -20.73 13.06 -20.34
C ALA A 101 -21.66 13.30 -21.54
N ARG A 102 -21.37 12.71 -22.69
CA ARG A 102 -22.23 12.76 -23.88
C ARG A 102 -23.58 12.11 -23.62
N GLY A 103 -23.61 10.95 -22.97
CA GLY A 103 -24.82 10.24 -22.61
C GLY A 103 -25.71 11.06 -21.68
N LYS A 104 -25.14 11.70 -20.67
CA LYS A 104 -25.86 12.61 -19.76
C LYS A 104 -26.46 13.81 -20.50
N ARG A 105 -25.72 14.41 -21.43
CA ARG A 105 -26.22 15.52 -22.24
C ARG A 105 -27.42 15.13 -23.10
N ARG A 106 -27.38 13.93 -23.68
CA ARG A 106 -28.49 13.41 -24.47
C ARG A 106 -29.75 13.18 -23.63
N ARG A 107 -29.60 12.73 -22.39
CA ARG A 107 -30.72 12.44 -21.47
C ARG A 107 -31.40 13.71 -20.95
N ARG A 108 -30.72 14.84 -20.95
CA ARG A 108 -31.28 16.12 -20.47
C ARG A 108 -32.16 16.82 -21.52
N ARG A 109 -32.18 16.31 -22.71
CA ARG A 109 -33.06 16.77 -23.79
C ARG A 109 -34.32 15.92 -23.84
#